data_310cebc6c450d5f4dade06daa824875b
#
_entry.id   310cebc6c450d5f4dade06daa824875b
#
_cell.length_a   1.000
_cell.length_b   1.000
_cell.length_c   1.000
_cell.angle_alpha   90.00
_cell.angle_beta   90.00
_cell.angle_gamma   90.00
#
_symmetry.space_group_name_H-M   'P 1'
#
loop_
_entity.id
_entity.type
_entity.pdbx_description
1 polymer ?
#
loop_
_entity_poly.entity_id
_entity_poly.type
_entity_poly.pdbx_seq_one_letter_code
_entity_poly.pdbx_strand_id
1 'polypeptide(L)'
;MQITPAEIAETLAMVNKQNLDIRTITLGLSLRSCADSDLNAMARKVYDKMCSAAENLVPTAEQLEREFGIPIVNKRISVTPIAEICAAVPDSDLSRIAVAMDKAGAEVGVDFVGGFSALVHKGASAADNKLMESIPNALAATERVCSSVNVGSTRAGINMDAALKMAGIVRQAAELTTDQDCIGAGKLVVFCNAVEDNPFMAGAFHGAGEADEVINVGVSGPGVVRQVLASMPEDADMTAISEAIKSTAFKITRAGELMAREASHRMGVTKGILDLSLAPTPAEGDSVAEILEAIGVGQCGGPGTTAALAMLNDAVKKGGVMASSSVGGLSGAFIPVSEDAGMIRAAESGALCLEKLEAMTCVCSVGLDMIAVPGDTPVEAIFGIIADECAIGMINNKTTAVRVIPAIGKKVGDKLDFGGLLGYAPVMPVNTHAGTVFAHRGGRMPAPINSLKN
;
A
#
# COMPACT_ATOMS: atom_id res chain seq x y z
N MET A 1 3.09 29.06 -18.24
CA MET A 1 4.46 28.53 -18.32
C MET A 1 4.63 27.97 -19.71
N GLN A 2 5.60 28.45 -20.49
CA GLN A 2 5.84 27.90 -21.84
C GLN A 2 6.63 26.61 -21.69
N ILE A 3 6.08 25.52 -22.20
CA ILE A 3 6.74 24.21 -22.28
C ILE A 3 7.71 24.25 -23.46
N THR A 4 8.97 23.93 -23.22
CA THR A 4 10.01 23.90 -24.25
C THR A 4 9.96 22.56 -25.02
N PRO A 5 10.45 22.52 -26.30
CA PRO A 5 10.55 21.26 -27.04
C PRO A 5 11.40 20.20 -26.32
N ALA A 6 12.40 20.61 -25.54
CA ALA A 6 13.23 19.71 -24.77
C ALA A 6 12.44 19.05 -23.62
N GLU A 7 11.60 19.79 -22.92
CA GLU A 7 10.73 19.25 -21.85
C GLU A 7 9.67 18.28 -22.42
N ILE A 8 9.15 18.53 -23.60
CA ILE A 8 8.25 17.59 -24.29
C ILE A 8 8.99 16.29 -24.64
N ALA A 9 10.17 16.39 -25.22
CA ALA A 9 10.97 15.22 -25.58
C ALA A 9 11.37 14.39 -24.35
N GLU A 10 11.69 15.05 -23.23
CA GLU A 10 12.00 14.39 -21.96
C GLU A 10 10.77 13.64 -21.42
N THR A 11 9.60 14.28 -21.38
CA THR A 11 8.37 13.61 -20.93
C THR A 11 8.03 12.39 -21.78
N LEU A 12 8.16 12.50 -23.11
CA LEU A 12 7.97 11.36 -24.01
C LEU A 12 8.98 10.23 -23.75
N ALA A 13 10.23 10.57 -23.43
CA ALA A 13 11.23 9.57 -23.06
C ALA A 13 10.90 8.88 -21.74
N MET A 14 10.42 9.63 -20.74
CA MET A 14 9.99 9.08 -19.44
C MET A 14 8.87 8.05 -19.63
N VAL A 15 7.87 8.33 -20.46
CA VAL A 15 6.76 7.41 -20.72
C VAL A 15 7.20 6.23 -21.57
N ASN A 16 7.82 6.47 -22.75
CA ASN A 16 8.04 5.43 -23.74
C ASN A 16 9.25 4.52 -23.46
N LYS A 17 10.21 4.96 -22.63
CA LYS A 17 11.50 4.28 -22.40
C LYS A 17 11.84 4.02 -20.94
N GLN A 18 11.17 4.70 -20.01
CA GLN A 18 11.57 4.72 -18.60
C GLN A 18 10.44 4.30 -17.65
N ASN A 19 9.36 3.72 -18.18
CA ASN A 19 8.23 3.19 -17.42
C ASN A 19 7.55 4.21 -16.48
N LEU A 20 7.43 5.48 -16.89
CA LEU A 20 6.59 6.43 -16.17
C LEU A 20 5.12 6.03 -16.35
N ASP A 21 4.43 5.81 -15.25
CA ASP A 21 2.99 5.54 -15.26
C ASP A 21 2.23 6.33 -14.18
N ILE A 22 0.94 6.48 -14.39
CA ILE A 22 -0.03 6.75 -13.33
C ILE A 22 -0.41 5.39 -12.76
N ARG A 23 0.18 5.05 -11.62
CA ARG A 23 0.00 3.74 -11.02
C ARG A 23 -1.45 3.49 -10.63
N THR A 24 -2.16 4.53 -10.19
CA THR A 24 -3.57 4.41 -9.86
C THR A 24 -4.30 5.76 -9.91
N ILE A 25 -5.55 5.72 -10.37
CA ILE A 25 -6.57 6.73 -10.06
C ILE A 25 -7.57 6.07 -9.11
N THR A 26 -7.75 6.65 -7.92
CA THR A 26 -8.59 6.09 -6.85
C THR A 26 -9.70 7.08 -6.50
N LEU A 27 -10.95 6.65 -6.65
CA LEU A 27 -12.11 7.37 -6.13
C LEU A 27 -12.29 7.03 -4.65
N GLY A 28 -12.06 8.00 -3.78
CA GLY A 28 -12.45 7.95 -2.37
C GLY A 28 -13.92 8.27 -2.23
N LEU A 29 -14.70 7.42 -1.55
CA LEU A 29 -16.15 7.51 -1.47
C LEU A 29 -16.65 7.32 -0.03
N SER A 30 -17.37 8.31 0.48
CA SER A 30 -18.07 8.20 1.76
C SER A 30 -19.28 7.28 1.65
N LEU A 31 -19.32 6.23 2.47
CA LEU A 31 -20.46 5.32 2.58
C LEU A 31 -21.36 5.59 3.81
N ARG A 32 -21.15 6.67 4.54
CA ARG A 32 -21.88 6.96 5.78
C ARG A 32 -23.39 7.01 5.60
N SER A 33 -23.87 7.53 4.45
CA SER A 33 -25.30 7.55 4.10
C SER A 33 -25.90 6.16 3.81
N CYS A 34 -25.06 5.13 3.68
CA CYS A 34 -25.50 3.75 3.44
C CYS A 34 -25.80 2.98 4.73
N ALA A 35 -25.44 3.53 5.90
CA ALA A 35 -25.70 2.87 7.19
C ALA A 35 -27.19 2.51 7.35
N ASP A 36 -27.47 1.30 7.82
CA ASP A 36 -28.81 0.76 8.03
C ASP A 36 -28.80 -0.28 9.15
N SER A 37 -29.94 -0.49 9.79
CA SER A 37 -30.14 -1.55 10.78
C SER A 37 -30.43 -2.93 10.14
N ASP A 38 -30.74 -2.96 8.85
CA ASP A 38 -30.85 -4.18 8.04
C ASP A 38 -29.59 -4.31 7.15
N LEU A 39 -28.81 -5.37 7.38
CA LEU A 39 -27.58 -5.64 6.64
C LEU A 39 -27.81 -5.79 5.13
N ASN A 40 -28.95 -6.35 4.70
CA ASN A 40 -29.25 -6.51 3.28
C ASN A 40 -29.61 -5.16 2.63
N ALA A 41 -30.32 -4.29 3.36
CA ALA A 41 -30.59 -2.93 2.91
C ALA A 41 -29.29 -2.12 2.81
N MET A 42 -28.41 -2.23 3.81
CA MET A 42 -27.09 -1.62 3.79
C MET A 42 -26.26 -2.09 2.59
N ALA A 43 -26.19 -3.40 2.34
CA ALA A 43 -25.45 -3.96 1.21
C ALA A 43 -25.95 -3.43 -0.14
N ARG A 44 -27.27 -3.32 -0.32
CA ARG A 44 -27.84 -2.71 -1.54
C ARG A 44 -27.46 -1.24 -1.69
N LYS A 45 -27.60 -0.45 -0.61
CA LYS A 45 -27.20 0.98 -0.62
C LYS A 45 -25.72 1.16 -0.95
N VAL A 46 -24.84 0.30 -0.41
CA VAL A 46 -23.40 0.32 -0.72
C VAL A 46 -23.18 0.04 -2.21
N TYR A 47 -23.79 -1.03 -2.74
CA TYR A 47 -23.68 -1.36 -4.16
C TYR A 47 -24.17 -0.21 -5.05
N ASP A 48 -25.39 0.28 -4.82
CA ASP A 48 -26.01 1.34 -5.64
C ASP A 48 -25.17 2.63 -5.61
N LYS A 49 -24.69 3.02 -4.43
CA LYS A 49 -23.87 4.24 -4.28
C LYS A 49 -22.53 4.11 -4.98
N MET A 50 -21.84 2.96 -4.86
CA MET A 50 -20.58 2.72 -5.53
C MET A 50 -20.74 2.73 -7.05
N CYS A 51 -21.76 2.06 -7.59
CA CYS A 51 -22.04 2.06 -9.02
C CYS A 51 -22.31 3.47 -9.54
N SER A 52 -23.14 4.24 -8.86
CA SER A 52 -23.50 5.60 -9.27
C SER A 52 -22.30 6.56 -9.22
N ALA A 53 -21.52 6.55 -8.13
CA ALA A 53 -20.40 7.46 -7.95
C ALA A 53 -19.23 7.15 -8.89
N ALA A 54 -18.99 5.87 -9.19
CA ALA A 54 -17.85 5.44 -10.00
C ALA A 54 -18.19 5.19 -11.48
N GLU A 55 -19.42 5.46 -11.93
CA GLU A 55 -19.86 5.24 -13.31
C GLU A 55 -18.89 5.79 -14.37
N ASN A 56 -18.35 6.97 -14.09
CA ASN A 56 -17.46 7.67 -15.02
C ASN A 56 -15.96 7.52 -14.71
N LEU A 57 -15.57 6.77 -13.68
CA LEU A 57 -14.16 6.66 -13.27
C LEU A 57 -13.30 5.99 -14.34
N VAL A 58 -13.68 4.79 -14.79
CA VAL A 58 -12.92 4.04 -15.79
C VAL A 58 -12.95 4.74 -17.14
N PRO A 59 -14.10 5.18 -17.69
CA PRO A 59 -14.15 5.94 -18.94
C PRO A 59 -13.29 7.21 -18.92
N THR A 60 -13.29 7.95 -17.82
CA THR A 60 -12.45 9.15 -17.66
C THR A 60 -10.97 8.80 -17.66
N ALA A 61 -10.57 7.76 -16.91
CA ALA A 61 -9.18 7.31 -16.87
C ALA A 61 -8.67 6.89 -18.26
N GLU A 62 -9.46 6.10 -19.00
CA GLU A 62 -9.11 5.68 -20.36
C GLU A 62 -9.04 6.85 -21.35
N GLN A 63 -9.90 7.86 -21.20
CA GLN A 63 -9.85 9.07 -22.02
C GLN A 63 -8.58 9.86 -21.73
N LEU A 64 -8.22 10.04 -20.45
CA LEU A 64 -6.99 10.72 -20.05
C LEU A 64 -5.75 9.99 -20.57
N GLU A 65 -5.72 8.67 -20.47
CA GLU A 65 -4.63 7.84 -21.00
C GLU A 65 -4.44 8.05 -22.50
N ARG A 66 -5.53 8.00 -23.28
CA ARG A 66 -5.48 8.24 -24.74
C ARG A 66 -5.04 9.66 -25.09
N GLU A 67 -5.48 10.66 -24.33
CA GLU A 67 -5.23 12.07 -24.62
C GLU A 67 -3.80 12.51 -24.26
N PHE A 68 -3.31 12.07 -23.09
CA PHE A 68 -1.98 12.47 -22.59
C PHE A 68 -0.88 11.46 -22.92
N GLY A 69 -1.24 10.25 -23.37
CA GLY A 69 -0.29 9.19 -23.71
C GLY A 69 0.44 8.62 -22.49
N ILE A 70 -0.03 8.86 -21.27
CA ILE A 70 0.55 8.33 -20.02
C ILE A 70 -0.33 7.17 -19.55
N PRO A 71 0.21 5.95 -19.41
CA PRO A 71 -0.57 4.80 -18.96
C PRO A 71 -1.17 5.03 -17.57
N ILE A 72 -2.43 4.62 -17.38
CA ILE A 72 -3.11 4.58 -16.09
C ILE A 72 -3.38 3.13 -15.73
N VAL A 73 -2.51 2.56 -14.92
CA VAL A 73 -2.41 1.10 -14.74
C VAL A 73 -3.59 0.54 -13.95
N ASN A 74 -3.99 1.20 -12.84
CA ASN A 74 -5.11 0.76 -12.02
C ASN A 74 -6.15 1.86 -11.84
N LYS A 75 -7.41 1.46 -11.81
CA LYS A 75 -8.57 2.28 -11.43
C LYS A 75 -9.16 1.64 -10.18
N ARG A 76 -9.30 2.40 -9.10
CA ARG A 76 -9.67 1.88 -7.77
C ARG A 76 -10.78 2.69 -7.12
N ILE A 77 -11.47 2.06 -6.18
CA ILE A 77 -12.36 2.73 -5.24
C ILE A 77 -11.82 2.48 -3.84
N SER A 78 -11.80 3.51 -3.00
CA SER A 78 -11.59 3.38 -1.56
C SER A 78 -12.80 3.93 -0.83
N VAL A 79 -13.35 3.18 0.13
CA VAL A 79 -14.56 3.58 0.82
C VAL A 79 -14.33 3.84 2.30
N THR A 80 -15.26 4.54 2.96
CA THR A 80 -15.31 4.66 4.42
C THR A 80 -15.06 3.29 5.07
N PRO A 81 -14.22 3.19 6.11
CA PRO A 81 -14.03 1.93 6.83
C PRO A 81 -15.36 1.26 7.17
N ILE A 82 -15.59 0.08 6.63
CA ILE A 82 -16.88 -0.61 6.74
C ILE A 82 -17.33 -0.82 8.18
N ALA A 83 -16.38 -1.00 9.11
CA ALA A 83 -16.71 -1.10 10.54
C ALA A 83 -17.50 0.11 11.06
N GLU A 84 -17.28 1.32 10.52
CA GLU A 84 -17.98 2.54 10.95
C GLU A 84 -19.46 2.52 10.58
N ILE A 85 -19.81 2.05 9.38
CA ILE A 85 -21.20 2.02 8.92
C ILE A 85 -21.96 0.81 9.47
N CYS A 86 -21.24 -0.23 9.91
CA CYS A 86 -21.83 -1.46 10.45
C CYS A 86 -22.09 -1.40 11.97
N ALA A 87 -21.92 -0.26 12.62
CA ALA A 87 -22.17 -0.10 14.05
C ALA A 87 -23.61 -0.47 14.48
N ALA A 88 -24.57 -0.35 13.57
CA ALA A 88 -25.99 -0.72 13.81
C ALA A 88 -26.27 -2.23 13.68
N VAL A 89 -25.32 -3.03 13.17
CA VAL A 89 -25.47 -4.48 12.92
C VAL A 89 -24.26 -5.29 13.44
N PRO A 90 -23.82 -5.10 14.69
CA PRO A 90 -22.52 -5.59 15.16
C PRO A 90 -22.41 -7.12 15.24
N ASP A 91 -23.52 -7.84 15.27
CA ASP A 91 -23.56 -9.31 15.37
C ASP A 91 -23.71 -10.02 14.01
N SER A 92 -23.77 -9.26 12.92
CA SER A 92 -23.96 -9.79 11.56
C SER A 92 -22.64 -10.25 10.93
N ASP A 93 -22.71 -11.21 10.02
CA ASP A 93 -21.59 -11.55 9.14
C ASP A 93 -21.42 -10.47 8.07
N LEU A 94 -20.35 -9.68 8.18
CA LEU A 94 -20.12 -8.53 7.32
C LEU A 94 -19.53 -8.89 5.95
N SER A 95 -19.20 -10.16 5.69
CA SER A 95 -18.74 -10.61 4.37
C SER A 95 -19.74 -10.29 3.24
N ARG A 96 -21.03 -10.18 3.56
CA ARG A 96 -22.07 -9.74 2.60
C ARG A 96 -21.85 -8.34 2.06
N ILE A 97 -21.29 -7.42 2.87
CA ILE A 97 -20.95 -6.08 2.42
C ILE A 97 -19.75 -6.17 1.44
N ALA A 98 -18.74 -6.98 1.77
CA ALA A 98 -17.60 -7.20 0.87
C ALA A 98 -18.05 -7.75 -0.50
N VAL A 99 -18.97 -8.71 -0.53
CA VAL A 99 -19.57 -9.23 -1.77
C VAL A 99 -20.31 -8.15 -2.56
N ALA A 100 -21.03 -7.25 -1.88
CA ALA A 100 -21.69 -6.12 -2.54
C ALA A 100 -20.67 -5.14 -3.13
N MET A 101 -19.58 -4.83 -2.41
CA MET A 101 -18.48 -4.01 -2.88
C MET A 101 -17.79 -4.63 -4.10
N ASP A 102 -17.54 -5.94 -4.07
CA ASP A 102 -16.90 -6.67 -5.17
C ASP A 102 -17.74 -6.62 -6.45
N LYS A 103 -19.05 -6.87 -6.31
CA LYS A 103 -20.00 -6.78 -7.43
C LYS A 103 -20.06 -5.36 -8.02
N ALA A 104 -20.11 -4.34 -7.17
CA ALA A 104 -20.10 -2.97 -7.63
C ALA A 104 -18.77 -2.65 -8.36
N GLY A 105 -17.62 -3.09 -7.82
CA GLY A 105 -16.33 -2.95 -8.46
C GLY A 105 -16.26 -3.63 -9.83
N ALA A 106 -16.84 -4.83 -9.96
CA ALA A 106 -16.95 -5.56 -11.22
C ALA A 106 -17.83 -4.81 -12.24
N GLU A 107 -18.98 -4.28 -11.80
CA GLU A 107 -19.92 -3.56 -12.65
C GLU A 107 -19.32 -2.30 -13.25
N VAL A 108 -18.59 -1.52 -12.44
CA VAL A 108 -17.93 -0.28 -12.91
C VAL A 108 -16.55 -0.50 -13.52
N GLY A 109 -16.05 -1.73 -13.53
CA GLY A 109 -14.80 -2.13 -14.19
C GLY A 109 -13.53 -1.70 -13.46
N VAL A 110 -13.56 -1.49 -12.12
CA VAL A 110 -12.36 -1.16 -11.36
C VAL A 110 -11.55 -2.40 -10.99
N ASP A 111 -10.24 -2.21 -10.80
CA ASP A 111 -9.32 -3.30 -10.49
C ASP A 111 -9.39 -3.72 -9.01
N PHE A 112 -9.51 -2.76 -8.09
CA PHE A 112 -9.55 -3.01 -6.64
C PHE A 112 -10.53 -2.10 -5.91
N VAL A 113 -11.05 -2.61 -4.79
CA VAL A 113 -11.93 -1.89 -3.86
C VAL A 113 -11.37 -2.01 -2.45
N GLY A 114 -10.89 -0.91 -1.88
CA GLY A 114 -10.40 -0.82 -0.50
C GLY A 114 -11.48 -0.31 0.46
N GLY A 115 -11.25 -0.51 1.76
CA GLY A 115 -12.11 0.01 2.81
C GLY A 115 -12.93 -1.05 3.56
N PHE A 116 -12.75 -2.35 3.27
CA PHE A 116 -13.24 -3.39 4.18
C PHE A 116 -12.34 -3.42 5.42
N SER A 117 -12.42 -2.37 6.25
CA SER A 117 -11.38 -1.93 7.18
C SER A 117 -11.94 -1.58 8.55
N ALA A 118 -11.06 -1.62 9.57
CA ALA A 118 -11.32 -1.19 10.94
C ALA A 118 -10.14 -0.40 11.52
N LEU A 119 -10.42 0.61 12.36
CA LEU A 119 -9.43 1.46 13.01
C LEU A 119 -9.45 1.21 14.52
N VAL A 120 -8.64 0.26 14.99
CA VAL A 120 -8.70 -0.27 16.37
C VAL A 120 -7.50 0.12 17.25
N HIS A 121 -6.69 1.07 16.82
CA HIS A 121 -5.50 1.51 17.55
C HIS A 121 -5.78 2.10 18.93
N LYS A 122 -7.01 2.59 19.19
CA LYS A 122 -7.45 3.07 20.52
C LYS A 122 -8.32 2.08 21.27
N GLY A 123 -8.79 1.05 20.61
CA GLY A 123 -9.72 0.05 21.13
C GLY A 123 -10.64 -0.41 19.99
N ALA A 124 -11.29 -1.54 20.18
CA ALA A 124 -12.19 -2.11 19.20
C ALA A 124 -13.65 -2.07 19.72
N SER A 125 -14.58 -1.56 18.92
CA SER A 125 -16.01 -1.71 19.13
C SER A 125 -16.48 -3.13 18.81
N ALA A 126 -17.75 -3.43 19.07
CA ALA A 126 -18.35 -4.70 18.65
C ALA A 126 -18.32 -4.86 17.12
N ALA A 127 -18.63 -3.79 16.38
CA ALA A 127 -18.57 -3.78 14.92
C ALA A 127 -17.16 -3.99 14.37
N ASP A 128 -16.14 -3.34 14.97
CA ASP A 128 -14.74 -3.57 14.58
C ASP A 128 -14.34 -5.04 14.78
N ASN A 129 -14.70 -5.61 15.93
CA ASN A 129 -14.40 -7.01 16.22
C ASN A 129 -15.08 -7.94 15.21
N LYS A 130 -16.34 -7.66 14.86
CA LYS A 130 -17.09 -8.47 13.90
C LYS A 130 -16.54 -8.31 12.47
N LEU A 131 -16.14 -7.11 12.09
CA LEU A 131 -15.46 -6.90 10.81
C LEU A 131 -14.18 -7.71 10.73
N MET A 132 -13.29 -7.62 11.74
CA MET A 132 -12.05 -8.40 11.77
C MET A 132 -12.32 -9.90 11.63
N GLU A 133 -13.33 -10.44 12.33
CA GLU A 133 -13.73 -11.85 12.23
C GLU A 133 -14.25 -12.23 10.84
N SER A 134 -14.84 -11.29 10.11
CA SER A 134 -15.39 -11.50 8.78
C SER A 134 -14.32 -11.43 7.66
N ILE A 135 -13.12 -10.87 7.94
CA ILE A 135 -12.08 -10.66 6.93
C ILE A 135 -11.70 -11.92 6.16
N PRO A 136 -11.40 -13.08 6.79
CA PRO A 136 -10.95 -14.25 6.04
C PRO A 136 -12.00 -14.70 5.01
N ASN A 137 -13.27 -14.80 5.43
CA ASN A 137 -14.37 -15.19 4.54
C ASN A 137 -14.63 -14.14 3.45
N ALA A 138 -14.58 -12.85 3.80
CA ALA A 138 -14.76 -11.76 2.85
C ALA A 138 -13.70 -11.81 1.74
N LEU A 139 -12.43 -11.97 2.09
CA LEU A 139 -11.33 -12.00 1.12
C LEU A 139 -11.29 -13.29 0.29
N ALA A 140 -11.75 -14.41 0.84
CA ALA A 140 -11.90 -15.66 0.09
C ALA A 140 -13.07 -15.63 -0.90
N ALA A 141 -14.15 -14.88 -0.57
CA ALA A 141 -15.36 -14.80 -1.38
C ALA A 141 -15.34 -13.69 -2.46
N THR A 142 -14.26 -12.89 -2.52
CA THR A 142 -14.19 -11.71 -3.41
C THR A 142 -12.87 -11.68 -4.18
N GLU A 143 -12.91 -11.08 -5.37
CA GLU A 143 -11.71 -10.91 -6.21
C GLU A 143 -11.02 -9.57 -5.97
N ARG A 144 -11.79 -8.47 -5.92
CA ARG A 144 -11.31 -7.08 -5.93
C ARG A 144 -11.19 -6.45 -4.55
N VAL A 145 -11.94 -6.99 -3.57
CA VAL A 145 -11.99 -6.38 -2.24
C VAL A 145 -10.70 -6.62 -1.49
N CYS A 146 -10.18 -5.52 -0.94
CA CYS A 146 -9.01 -5.50 -0.08
C CYS A 146 -9.39 -5.01 1.33
N SER A 147 -8.62 -5.44 2.31
CA SER A 147 -8.88 -5.15 3.73
C SER A 147 -7.66 -4.57 4.42
N SER A 148 -7.91 -3.73 5.42
CA SER A 148 -6.87 -3.26 6.33
C SER A 148 -7.37 -3.06 7.74
N VAL A 149 -6.47 -3.23 8.71
CA VAL A 149 -6.77 -2.95 10.12
C VAL A 149 -5.64 -2.13 10.72
N ASN A 150 -5.95 -0.94 11.24
CA ASN A 150 -4.98 -0.09 11.91
C ASN A 150 -4.95 -0.41 13.40
N VAL A 151 -3.90 -1.09 13.86
CA VAL A 151 -3.77 -1.58 15.25
C VAL A 151 -2.91 -0.69 16.14
N GLY A 152 -2.17 0.26 15.57
CA GLY A 152 -1.24 1.12 16.31
C GLY A 152 -1.22 2.55 15.81
N SER A 153 -0.76 3.46 16.64
CA SER A 153 -0.39 4.83 16.27
C SER A 153 0.60 5.44 17.23
N THR A 154 1.37 6.42 16.77
CA THR A 154 2.29 7.19 17.62
C THR A 154 1.58 7.81 18.82
N ARG A 155 0.32 8.24 18.68
CA ARG A 155 -0.46 8.89 19.74
C ARG A 155 -1.13 7.93 20.71
N ALA A 156 -1.50 6.73 20.26
CA ALA A 156 -2.26 5.78 21.06
C ALA A 156 -1.43 4.60 21.56
N GLY A 157 -0.25 4.37 21.00
CA GLY A 157 0.50 3.13 21.23
C GLY A 157 -0.01 2.00 20.32
N ILE A 158 0.25 0.75 20.72
CA ILE A 158 -0.12 -0.44 19.96
C ILE A 158 -1.18 -1.22 20.73
N ASN A 159 -2.27 -1.58 20.07
CA ASN A 159 -3.28 -2.49 20.59
C ASN A 159 -2.80 -3.94 20.38
N MET A 160 -2.17 -4.51 21.41
CA MET A 160 -1.54 -5.84 21.34
C MET A 160 -2.56 -6.96 21.16
N ASP A 161 -3.77 -6.81 21.73
CA ASP A 161 -4.86 -7.78 21.54
C ASP A 161 -5.31 -7.82 20.06
N ALA A 162 -5.46 -6.64 19.45
CA ALA A 162 -5.81 -6.55 18.04
C ALA A 162 -4.67 -7.07 17.14
N ALA A 163 -3.40 -6.79 17.47
CA ALA A 163 -2.26 -7.30 16.71
C ALA A 163 -2.20 -8.83 16.73
N LEU A 164 -2.43 -9.47 17.89
CA LEU A 164 -2.49 -10.92 17.99
C LEU A 164 -3.69 -11.50 17.22
N LYS A 165 -4.86 -10.87 17.35
CA LYS A 165 -6.05 -11.27 16.59
C LYS A 165 -5.79 -11.19 15.09
N MET A 166 -5.14 -10.13 14.61
CA MET A 166 -4.79 -9.97 13.20
C MET A 166 -3.78 -11.01 12.71
N ALA A 167 -2.80 -11.41 13.51
CA ALA A 167 -1.89 -12.49 13.15
C ALA A 167 -2.62 -13.82 12.87
N GLY A 168 -3.62 -14.15 13.68
CA GLY A 168 -4.51 -15.28 13.44
C GLY A 168 -5.36 -15.13 12.18
N ILE A 169 -5.88 -13.92 11.92
CA ILE A 169 -6.69 -13.60 10.74
C ILE A 169 -5.86 -13.67 9.45
N VAL A 170 -4.62 -13.19 9.45
CA VAL A 170 -3.67 -13.32 8.32
C VAL A 170 -3.49 -14.79 7.96
N ARG A 171 -3.24 -15.66 8.96
CA ARG A 171 -3.13 -17.11 8.73
C ARG A 171 -4.42 -17.69 8.15
N GLN A 172 -5.58 -17.40 8.73
CA GLN A 172 -6.87 -17.90 8.26
C GLN A 172 -7.16 -17.45 6.82
N ALA A 173 -6.87 -16.20 6.47
CA ALA A 173 -7.04 -15.67 5.12
C ALA A 173 -6.15 -16.43 4.11
N ALA A 174 -4.91 -16.77 4.49
CA ALA A 174 -4.03 -17.59 3.67
C ALA A 174 -4.57 -19.03 3.52
N GLU A 175 -5.02 -19.65 4.60
CA GLU A 175 -5.56 -21.01 4.61
C GLU A 175 -6.80 -21.15 3.71
N LEU A 176 -7.73 -20.17 3.75
CA LEU A 176 -8.95 -20.17 2.94
C LEU A 176 -8.70 -19.93 1.44
N THR A 177 -7.53 -19.48 1.07
CA THR A 177 -7.16 -19.16 -0.33
C THR A 177 -5.90 -19.91 -0.78
N THR A 178 -5.64 -21.08 -0.18
CA THR A 178 -4.46 -21.90 -0.50
C THR A 178 -4.40 -22.32 -1.97
N ASP A 179 -5.55 -22.57 -2.58
CA ASP A 179 -5.71 -22.90 -4.00
C ASP A 179 -5.47 -21.72 -4.95
N GLN A 180 -5.34 -20.49 -4.41
CA GLN A 180 -5.04 -19.27 -5.11
C GLN A 180 -3.74 -18.62 -4.60
N ASP A 181 -2.73 -19.43 -4.31
CA ASP A 181 -1.43 -18.99 -3.77
C ASP A 181 -1.54 -18.08 -2.51
N CYS A 182 -2.52 -18.37 -1.64
CA CYS A 182 -2.74 -17.64 -0.38
C CYS A 182 -3.04 -16.15 -0.56
N ILE A 183 -3.59 -15.74 -1.70
CA ILE A 183 -3.84 -14.33 -2.07
C ILE A 183 -4.73 -13.59 -1.06
N GLY A 184 -5.56 -14.28 -0.29
CA GLY A 184 -6.36 -13.66 0.76
C GLY A 184 -5.50 -12.88 1.76
N ALA A 185 -4.35 -13.43 2.17
CA ALA A 185 -3.38 -12.70 2.98
C ALA A 185 -2.69 -11.56 2.20
N GLY A 186 -2.49 -11.71 0.89
CA GLY A 186 -1.97 -10.66 0.01
C GLY A 186 -2.92 -9.46 -0.17
N LYS A 187 -4.21 -9.65 0.07
CA LYS A 187 -5.24 -8.59 0.05
C LYS A 187 -5.49 -7.95 1.42
N LEU A 188 -4.72 -8.31 2.45
CA LEU A 188 -4.86 -7.86 3.83
C LEU A 188 -3.62 -7.12 4.32
N VAL A 189 -3.82 -5.94 4.88
CA VAL A 189 -2.74 -5.12 5.47
C VAL A 189 -3.02 -4.79 6.93
N VAL A 190 -2.03 -4.96 7.80
CA VAL A 190 -2.07 -4.49 9.18
C VAL A 190 -1.23 -3.23 9.30
N PHE A 191 -1.81 -2.15 9.82
CA PHE A 191 -1.17 -0.84 9.88
C PHE A 191 -0.84 -0.39 11.30
N CYS A 192 0.22 0.42 11.38
CA CYS A 192 0.41 1.45 12.40
C CYS A 192 0.48 2.82 11.72
N ASN A 193 -0.19 3.83 12.28
CA ASN A 193 -0.31 5.18 11.67
C ASN A 193 -0.86 5.15 10.24
N ALA A 194 -1.93 4.40 9.99
CA ALA A 194 -2.56 4.38 8.67
C ALA A 194 -2.93 5.79 8.22
N VAL A 195 -2.66 6.11 6.95
CA VAL A 195 -3.11 7.35 6.31
C VAL A 195 -4.51 7.17 5.73
N GLU A 196 -5.31 8.24 5.78
CA GLU A 196 -6.74 8.19 5.47
C GLU A 196 -7.05 8.43 3.99
N ASP A 197 -6.06 8.84 3.20
CA ASP A 197 -6.18 9.27 1.81
C ASP A 197 -5.28 8.47 0.85
N ASN A 198 -4.83 7.31 1.25
CA ASN A 198 -3.90 6.47 0.51
C ASN A 198 -4.52 5.91 -0.79
N PRO A 199 -4.03 6.27 -1.99
CA PRO A 199 -4.50 5.70 -3.24
C PRO A 199 -3.85 4.36 -3.62
N PHE A 200 -2.75 4.02 -2.96
CA PHE A 200 -1.99 2.80 -3.18
C PHE A 200 -2.39 1.69 -2.21
N MET A 201 -1.86 0.49 -2.43
CA MET A 201 -1.98 -0.69 -1.58
C MET A 201 -3.40 -1.25 -1.37
N ALA A 202 -3.41 -2.50 -0.95
CA ALA A 202 -4.60 -3.21 -0.49
C ALA A 202 -5.29 -2.53 0.71
N GLY A 203 -4.56 -1.70 1.47
CA GLY A 203 -5.02 -1.05 2.67
C GLY A 203 -5.70 0.32 2.51
N ALA A 204 -5.98 0.77 1.30
CA ALA A 204 -6.63 2.05 1.06
C ALA A 204 -8.03 2.10 1.70
N PHE A 205 -8.37 3.25 2.30
CA PHE A 205 -9.73 3.56 2.76
C PHE A 205 -9.95 5.08 2.69
N HIS A 206 -11.23 5.49 2.71
CA HIS A 206 -11.64 6.87 2.65
C HIS A 206 -11.88 7.41 4.08
N GLY A 207 -11.10 8.40 4.48
CA GLY A 207 -11.08 8.91 5.84
C GLY A 207 -12.29 9.74 6.25
N ALA A 208 -12.39 9.96 7.55
CA ALA A 208 -13.54 10.66 8.16
C ALA A 208 -13.58 12.15 7.86
N GLY A 209 -12.43 12.75 7.58
CA GLY A 209 -12.28 14.19 7.32
C GLY A 209 -12.42 14.59 5.86
N GLU A 210 -12.55 13.63 4.95
CA GLU A 210 -12.63 13.84 3.52
C GLU A 210 -14.03 14.29 3.04
N ALA A 211 -14.07 14.90 1.84
CA ALA A 211 -15.33 15.18 1.15
C ALA A 211 -16.04 13.87 0.76
N ASP A 212 -17.33 13.93 0.40
CA ASP A 212 -18.11 12.73 0.06
C ASP A 212 -17.49 11.94 -1.10
N GLU A 213 -16.87 12.64 -2.06
CA GLU A 213 -16.19 12.06 -3.21
C GLU A 213 -14.88 12.80 -3.48
N VAL A 214 -13.78 12.05 -3.58
CA VAL A 214 -12.42 12.60 -3.76
C VAL A 214 -11.65 11.75 -4.77
N ILE A 215 -10.93 12.39 -5.70
CA ILE A 215 -9.97 11.70 -6.57
C ILE A 215 -8.57 11.83 -6.00
N ASN A 216 -7.98 10.71 -5.65
CA ASN A 216 -6.57 10.57 -5.28
C ASN A 216 -5.81 9.89 -6.42
N VAL A 217 -4.60 10.37 -6.71
CA VAL A 217 -3.78 9.83 -7.80
C VAL A 217 -2.44 9.36 -7.26
N GLY A 218 -2.06 8.15 -7.62
CA GLY A 218 -0.74 7.62 -7.36
C GLY A 218 0.10 7.60 -8.64
N VAL A 219 1.26 8.24 -8.61
CA VAL A 219 2.21 8.24 -9.71
C VAL A 219 3.47 7.51 -9.34
N SER A 220 4.04 6.75 -10.28
CA SER A 220 5.23 5.95 -10.06
C SER A 220 6.24 6.13 -11.20
N GLY A 221 7.49 5.78 -10.94
CA GLY A 221 8.54 5.87 -11.93
C GLY A 221 9.91 5.43 -11.39
N PRO A 222 10.04 4.24 -10.79
CA PRO A 222 11.36 3.70 -10.41
C PRO A 222 12.30 3.62 -11.60
N GLY A 223 11.79 3.19 -12.77
CA GLY A 223 12.57 3.11 -14.00
C GLY A 223 13.12 4.46 -14.46
N VAL A 224 12.37 5.56 -14.26
CA VAL A 224 12.84 6.92 -14.58
C VAL A 224 14.02 7.30 -13.69
N VAL A 225 13.90 7.10 -12.39
CA VAL A 225 14.97 7.41 -11.42
C VAL A 225 16.21 6.55 -11.70
N ARG A 226 16.02 5.24 -11.89
CA ARG A 226 17.12 4.31 -12.22
C ARG A 226 17.88 4.74 -13.47
N GLN A 227 17.15 5.09 -14.55
CA GLN A 227 17.79 5.50 -15.82
C GLN A 227 18.58 6.80 -15.67
N VAL A 228 18.08 7.76 -14.90
CA VAL A 228 18.80 9.01 -14.61
C VAL A 228 20.10 8.70 -13.87
N LEU A 229 20.05 7.87 -12.83
CA LEU A 229 21.25 7.49 -12.08
C LEU A 229 22.26 6.71 -12.94
N ALA A 230 21.78 5.79 -13.78
CA ALA A 230 22.65 5.04 -14.70
C ALA A 230 23.36 5.91 -15.76
N SER A 231 22.86 7.12 -16.00
CA SER A 231 23.47 8.10 -16.93
C SER A 231 24.43 9.08 -16.25
N MET A 232 24.53 9.04 -14.92
CA MET A 232 25.45 9.92 -14.18
C MET A 232 26.89 9.45 -14.29
N PRO A 233 27.89 10.36 -14.13
CA PRO A 233 29.27 9.98 -14.01
C PRO A 233 29.52 9.04 -12.82
N GLU A 234 30.44 8.08 -12.98
CA GLU A 234 30.76 7.11 -11.92
C GLU A 234 31.38 7.78 -10.66
N ASP A 235 31.97 8.95 -10.80
CA ASP A 235 32.55 9.76 -9.73
C ASP A 235 31.54 10.78 -9.12
N ALA A 236 30.29 10.72 -9.51
CA ALA A 236 29.26 11.57 -8.92
C ALA A 236 29.14 11.35 -7.42
N ASP A 237 29.20 12.42 -6.63
CA ASP A 237 29.04 12.34 -5.19
C ASP A 237 27.58 12.16 -4.74
N MET A 238 27.37 11.83 -3.47
CA MET A 238 26.02 11.59 -2.92
C MET A 238 25.14 12.85 -2.98
N THR A 239 25.70 14.04 -2.99
CA THR A 239 24.95 15.29 -3.16
C THR A 239 24.39 15.41 -4.57
N ALA A 240 25.21 15.16 -5.58
CA ALA A 240 24.79 15.16 -6.97
C ALA A 240 23.72 14.10 -7.25
N ILE A 241 23.91 12.89 -6.71
CA ILE A 241 22.92 11.79 -6.79
C ILE A 241 21.58 12.21 -6.16
N SER A 242 21.59 12.76 -4.95
CA SER A 242 20.39 13.22 -4.25
C SER A 242 19.67 14.32 -5.03
N GLU A 243 20.39 15.29 -5.60
CA GLU A 243 19.80 16.37 -6.41
C GLU A 243 19.19 15.84 -7.72
N ALA A 244 19.84 14.84 -8.36
CA ALA A 244 19.30 14.19 -9.55
C ALA A 244 17.97 13.46 -9.24
N ILE A 245 17.91 12.69 -8.14
CA ILE A 245 16.69 12.03 -7.67
C ILE A 245 15.59 13.05 -7.39
N LYS A 246 15.88 14.11 -6.65
CA LYS A 246 14.93 15.17 -6.31
C LYS A 246 14.37 15.85 -7.55
N SER A 247 15.22 16.20 -8.52
CA SER A 247 14.82 16.81 -9.78
C SER A 247 13.92 15.88 -10.61
N THR A 248 14.24 14.60 -10.64
CA THR A 248 13.46 13.57 -11.34
C THR A 248 12.08 13.39 -10.68
N ALA A 249 12.05 13.28 -9.35
CA ALA A 249 10.81 13.18 -8.57
C ALA A 249 9.89 14.40 -8.79
N PHE A 250 10.46 15.60 -8.87
CA PHE A 250 9.70 16.82 -9.22
C PHE A 250 9.00 16.68 -10.59
N LYS A 251 9.70 16.19 -11.62
CA LYS A 251 9.15 16.04 -12.98
C LYS A 251 8.04 14.98 -13.01
N ILE A 252 8.26 13.83 -12.38
CA ILE A 252 7.26 12.75 -12.24
C ILE A 252 5.99 13.29 -11.57
N THR A 253 6.16 14.00 -10.44
CA THR A 253 5.04 14.56 -9.68
C THR A 253 4.22 15.56 -10.50
N ARG A 254 4.86 16.36 -11.35
CA ARG A 254 4.15 17.29 -12.23
C ARG A 254 3.23 16.60 -13.24
N ALA A 255 3.66 15.47 -13.78
CA ALA A 255 2.81 14.65 -14.66
C ALA A 255 1.59 14.12 -13.88
N GLY A 256 1.80 13.61 -12.67
CA GLY A 256 0.71 13.16 -11.82
C GLY A 256 -0.26 14.27 -11.41
N GLU A 257 0.23 15.46 -11.10
CA GLU A 257 -0.61 16.63 -10.75
C GLU A 257 -1.51 17.05 -11.92
N LEU A 258 -1.01 16.99 -13.15
CA LEU A 258 -1.82 17.25 -14.35
C LEU A 258 -2.97 16.24 -14.44
N MET A 259 -2.66 14.95 -14.32
CA MET A 259 -3.66 13.88 -14.40
C MET A 259 -4.69 13.98 -13.28
N ALA A 260 -4.27 14.30 -12.06
CA ALA A 260 -5.17 14.46 -10.92
C ALA A 260 -6.16 15.63 -11.11
N ARG A 261 -5.69 16.76 -11.63
CA ARG A 261 -6.55 17.92 -11.94
C ARG A 261 -7.56 17.62 -13.03
N GLU A 262 -7.10 17.01 -14.11
CA GLU A 262 -7.97 16.67 -15.24
C GLU A 262 -9.03 15.62 -14.84
N ALA A 263 -8.65 14.59 -14.08
CA ALA A 263 -9.58 13.60 -13.57
C ALA A 263 -10.65 14.23 -12.68
N SER A 264 -10.23 15.05 -11.71
CA SER A 264 -11.13 15.79 -10.81
C SER A 264 -12.09 16.70 -11.59
N HIS A 265 -11.58 17.45 -12.55
CA HIS A 265 -12.40 18.36 -13.36
C HIS A 265 -13.45 17.62 -14.19
N ARG A 266 -13.06 16.51 -14.87
CA ARG A 266 -13.96 15.74 -15.74
C ARG A 266 -15.02 14.98 -14.98
N MET A 267 -14.67 14.47 -13.81
CA MET A 267 -15.62 13.78 -12.93
C MET A 267 -16.47 14.72 -12.08
N GLY A 268 -16.09 15.99 -11.97
CA GLY A 268 -16.80 16.98 -11.12
C GLY A 268 -16.65 16.71 -9.62
N VAL A 269 -15.59 15.98 -9.20
CA VAL A 269 -15.34 15.64 -7.80
C VAL A 269 -14.12 16.37 -7.24
N THR A 270 -14.00 16.43 -5.91
CA THR A 270 -12.87 17.10 -5.25
C THR A 270 -11.55 16.44 -5.62
N LYS A 271 -10.53 17.25 -5.97
CA LYS A 271 -9.15 16.75 -6.07
C LYS A 271 -8.58 16.56 -4.66
N GLY A 272 -8.20 15.33 -4.35
CA GLY A 272 -7.50 14.95 -3.14
C GLY A 272 -5.99 15.06 -3.27
N ILE A 273 -5.30 14.04 -2.79
CA ILE A 273 -3.83 14.01 -2.77
C ILE A 273 -3.24 13.43 -4.05
N LEU A 274 -1.99 13.77 -4.24
CA LEU A 274 -1.08 13.11 -5.16
C LEU A 274 -0.05 12.33 -4.35
N ASP A 275 -0.03 11.01 -4.55
CA ASP A 275 0.95 10.13 -3.94
C ASP A 275 2.09 9.87 -4.95
N LEU A 276 3.29 10.35 -4.64
CA LEU A 276 4.50 9.99 -5.36
C LEU A 276 5.19 8.85 -4.62
N SER A 277 4.83 7.63 -4.96
CA SER A 277 5.50 6.44 -4.47
C SER A 277 6.28 5.80 -5.61
N LEU A 278 7.60 5.60 -5.40
CA LEU A 278 8.37 4.72 -6.28
C LEU A 278 7.90 3.28 -6.01
N ALA A 279 6.77 2.93 -6.61
CA ALA A 279 6.15 1.62 -6.50
C ALA A 279 6.62 0.76 -7.70
N PRO A 280 7.48 -0.23 -7.46
CA PRO A 280 8.06 -1.04 -8.55
C PRO A 280 7.00 -1.94 -9.20
N THR A 281 7.41 -2.56 -10.32
CA THR A 281 6.71 -3.70 -10.91
C THR A 281 7.68 -4.86 -11.10
N PRO A 282 7.20 -6.09 -11.37
CA PRO A 282 8.06 -7.21 -11.70
C PRO A 282 8.82 -7.05 -13.02
N ALA A 283 8.54 -5.99 -13.79
CA ALA A 283 9.22 -5.71 -15.04
C ALA A 283 10.68 -5.33 -14.81
N GLU A 284 11.57 -5.83 -15.65
CA GLU A 284 12.99 -5.49 -15.60
C GLU A 284 13.20 -3.98 -15.79
N GLY A 285 14.02 -3.40 -14.94
CA GLY A 285 14.31 -1.96 -14.99
C GLY A 285 13.34 -1.07 -14.23
N ASP A 286 12.24 -1.59 -13.68
CA ASP A 286 11.28 -0.86 -12.84
C ASP A 286 11.36 -1.32 -11.38
N SER A 287 12.54 -1.18 -10.76
CA SER A 287 12.89 -1.76 -9.47
C SER A 287 13.52 -0.71 -8.55
N VAL A 288 13.05 -0.65 -7.31
CA VAL A 288 13.67 0.16 -6.24
C VAL A 288 14.98 -0.45 -5.80
N ALA A 289 15.10 -1.77 -5.75
CA ALA A 289 16.37 -2.43 -5.47
C ALA A 289 17.46 -2.04 -6.49
N GLU A 290 17.11 -2.01 -7.78
CA GLU A 290 18.05 -1.58 -8.82
C GLU A 290 18.42 -0.09 -8.73
N ILE A 291 17.53 0.77 -8.21
CA ILE A 291 17.90 2.16 -7.88
C ILE A 291 18.97 2.18 -6.79
N LEU A 292 18.82 1.39 -5.72
CA LEU A 292 19.79 1.31 -4.63
C LEU A 292 21.15 0.77 -5.12
N GLU A 293 21.12 -0.21 -6.00
CA GLU A 293 22.32 -0.76 -6.65
C GLU A 293 22.99 0.28 -7.58
N ALA A 294 22.20 1.08 -8.31
CA ALA A 294 22.70 2.20 -9.12
C ALA A 294 23.30 3.34 -8.28
N ILE A 295 22.88 3.53 -7.04
CA ILE A 295 23.51 4.45 -6.07
C ILE A 295 24.90 3.95 -5.66
N GLY A 296 25.20 2.67 -5.85
CA GLY A 296 26.50 2.07 -5.53
C GLY A 296 26.47 1.02 -4.42
N VAL A 297 25.27 0.60 -3.97
CA VAL A 297 25.13 -0.59 -3.12
C VAL A 297 25.40 -1.81 -3.98
N GLY A 298 26.29 -2.70 -3.53
CA GLY A 298 26.70 -3.86 -4.33
C GLY A 298 25.56 -4.81 -4.68
N GLN A 299 24.72 -5.14 -3.70
CA GLN A 299 23.45 -5.84 -3.87
C GLN A 299 22.46 -5.33 -2.81
N CYS A 300 21.20 -5.17 -3.20
CA CYS A 300 20.14 -4.80 -2.27
C CYS A 300 20.08 -5.82 -1.12
N GLY A 301 19.96 -5.32 0.11
CA GLY A 301 20.04 -6.14 1.34
C GLY A 301 21.43 -6.10 1.99
N GLY A 302 22.50 -5.85 1.25
CA GLY A 302 23.86 -5.70 1.79
C GLY A 302 24.06 -4.46 2.66
N PRO A 303 25.22 -4.33 3.34
CA PRO A 303 25.59 -3.11 4.08
C PRO A 303 25.51 -1.87 3.18
N GLY A 304 24.95 -0.77 3.71
CA GLY A 304 24.71 0.46 2.96
C GLY A 304 23.28 0.61 2.41
N THR A 305 22.55 -0.47 2.17
CA THR A 305 21.18 -0.44 1.61
C THR A 305 20.25 0.49 2.38
N THR A 306 20.22 0.39 3.73
CA THR A 306 19.35 1.24 4.57
C THR A 306 19.71 2.72 4.46
N ALA A 307 21.00 3.06 4.37
CA ALA A 307 21.48 4.45 4.22
C ALA A 307 21.08 5.00 2.83
N ALA A 308 21.30 4.23 1.76
CA ALA A 308 20.92 4.61 0.40
C ALA A 308 19.39 4.79 0.29
N LEU A 309 18.61 3.90 0.90
CA LEU A 309 17.14 4.00 0.94
C LEU A 309 16.67 5.23 1.71
N ALA A 310 17.31 5.60 2.82
CA ALA A 310 17.00 6.82 3.56
C ALA A 310 17.19 8.08 2.68
N MET A 311 18.30 8.16 1.95
CA MET A 311 18.55 9.26 1.02
C MET A 311 17.54 9.27 -0.13
N LEU A 312 17.28 8.11 -0.74
CA LEU A 312 16.30 7.97 -1.82
C LEU A 312 14.92 8.45 -1.38
N ASN A 313 14.43 7.95 -0.25
CA ASN A 313 13.10 8.30 0.28
C ASN A 313 12.96 9.80 0.57
N ASP A 314 13.98 10.41 1.17
CA ASP A 314 13.99 11.85 1.47
C ASP A 314 14.06 12.71 0.19
N ALA A 315 14.91 12.36 -0.76
CA ALA A 315 15.03 13.08 -2.03
C ALA A 315 13.74 13.03 -2.86
N VAL A 316 13.08 11.87 -2.90
CA VAL A 316 11.77 11.69 -3.57
C VAL A 316 10.71 12.60 -2.92
N LYS A 317 10.58 12.60 -1.60
CA LYS A 317 9.64 13.47 -0.88
C LYS A 317 9.91 14.95 -1.12
N LYS A 318 11.17 15.37 -1.09
CA LYS A 318 11.57 16.77 -1.38
C LYS A 318 11.16 17.18 -2.81
N GLY A 319 11.39 16.31 -3.79
CA GLY A 319 10.98 16.56 -5.18
C GLY A 319 9.46 16.68 -5.32
N GLY A 320 8.72 15.78 -4.67
CA GLY A 320 7.27 15.78 -4.67
C GLY A 320 6.65 17.08 -4.14
N VAL A 321 7.02 17.48 -2.92
CA VAL A 321 6.45 18.70 -2.28
C VAL A 321 6.82 20.00 -3.01
N MET A 322 7.87 20.00 -3.81
CA MET A 322 8.19 21.13 -4.68
C MET A 322 7.28 21.24 -5.91
N ALA A 323 6.68 20.13 -6.34
CA ALA A 323 5.89 20.04 -7.57
C ALA A 323 4.38 20.19 -7.34
N SER A 324 3.87 19.79 -6.18
CA SER A 324 2.46 19.86 -5.81
C SER A 324 2.27 20.23 -4.34
N SER A 325 1.26 21.06 -4.06
CA SER A 325 0.84 21.38 -2.69
C SER A 325 -0.04 20.31 -2.05
N SER A 326 -0.41 19.29 -2.81
CA SER A 326 -1.32 18.21 -2.38
C SER A 326 -0.62 16.85 -2.30
N VAL A 327 0.70 16.83 -2.06
CA VAL A 327 1.42 15.57 -1.86
C VAL A 327 1.00 14.96 -0.52
N GLY A 328 0.64 13.68 -0.56
CA GLY A 328 0.14 12.95 0.62
C GLY A 328 0.30 11.44 0.46
N GLY A 329 -0.57 10.68 1.12
CA GLY A 329 -0.57 9.24 1.07
C GLY A 329 0.71 8.61 1.65
N LEU A 330 1.27 7.66 0.93
CA LEU A 330 2.47 6.91 1.28
C LEU A 330 3.71 7.35 0.49
N SER A 331 3.71 8.59 -0.02
CA SER A 331 4.80 9.12 -0.86
C SER A 331 6.20 8.75 -0.39
N GLY A 332 7.03 8.29 -1.31
CA GLY A 332 8.43 7.92 -1.07
C GLY A 332 8.86 6.63 -1.78
N ALA A 333 9.79 5.89 -1.20
CA ALA A 333 10.28 4.65 -1.77
C ALA A 333 9.56 3.43 -1.17
N PHE A 334 8.93 2.65 -2.03
CA PHE A 334 8.25 1.38 -1.73
C PHE A 334 9.25 0.21 -1.82
N ILE A 335 9.09 -0.81 -0.99
CA ILE A 335 9.98 -1.98 -0.96
C ILE A 335 9.19 -3.32 -0.92
N PRO A 336 8.17 -3.54 -1.76
CA PRO A 336 7.48 -4.82 -1.82
C PRO A 336 8.39 -5.90 -2.39
N VAL A 337 8.40 -7.10 -1.80
CA VAL A 337 9.32 -8.15 -2.27
C VAL A 337 8.82 -8.77 -3.56
N SER A 338 7.53 -9.09 -3.70
CA SER A 338 7.03 -9.79 -4.89
C SER A 338 6.88 -8.91 -6.13
N GLU A 339 6.73 -7.61 -5.92
CA GLU A 339 6.45 -6.63 -6.99
C GLU A 339 7.73 -5.97 -7.54
N ASP A 340 8.93 -6.36 -7.06
CA ASP A 340 10.22 -5.77 -7.42
C ASP A 340 11.22 -6.85 -7.83
N ALA A 341 11.58 -6.88 -9.12
CA ALA A 341 12.49 -7.88 -9.66
C ALA A 341 13.86 -7.92 -8.93
N GLY A 342 14.36 -6.78 -8.50
CA GLY A 342 15.61 -6.70 -7.73
C GLY A 342 15.46 -7.20 -6.29
N MET A 343 14.32 -6.90 -5.62
CA MET A 343 14.03 -7.43 -4.28
C MET A 343 13.85 -8.94 -4.31
N ILE A 344 13.15 -9.47 -5.32
CA ILE A 344 13.03 -10.92 -5.54
C ILE A 344 14.40 -11.56 -5.63
N ARG A 345 15.28 -11.06 -6.52
CA ARG A 345 16.66 -11.59 -6.67
C ARG A 345 17.47 -11.50 -5.39
N ALA A 346 17.33 -10.39 -4.65
CA ALA A 346 18.02 -10.21 -3.37
C ALA A 346 17.54 -11.19 -2.28
N ALA A 347 16.24 -11.48 -2.24
CA ALA A 347 15.67 -12.46 -1.33
C ALA A 347 16.09 -13.90 -1.72
N GLU A 348 16.03 -14.27 -2.99
CA GLU A 348 16.45 -15.60 -3.50
C GLU A 348 17.93 -15.86 -3.27
N SER A 349 18.79 -14.85 -3.38
CA SER A 349 20.23 -14.99 -3.11
C SER A 349 20.57 -15.01 -1.62
N GLY A 350 19.62 -14.70 -0.74
CA GLY A 350 19.85 -14.56 0.70
C GLY A 350 20.56 -13.25 1.11
N ALA A 351 20.76 -12.31 0.19
CA ALA A 351 21.29 -10.98 0.51
C ALA A 351 20.26 -10.14 1.30
N LEU A 352 18.98 -10.37 1.05
CA LEU A 352 17.86 -9.72 1.73
C LEU A 352 17.16 -10.73 2.64
N CYS A 353 17.14 -10.49 3.94
CA CYS A 353 16.42 -11.27 4.95
C CYS A 353 15.34 -10.39 5.61
N LEU A 354 14.44 -11.01 6.39
CA LEU A 354 13.35 -10.33 7.04
C LEU A 354 13.84 -9.22 8.00
N GLU A 355 14.84 -9.51 8.82
CA GLU A 355 15.43 -8.56 9.77
C GLU A 355 16.08 -7.36 9.05
N LYS A 356 16.61 -7.58 7.85
CA LYS A 356 17.13 -6.49 7.02
C LYS A 356 16.00 -5.65 6.44
N LEU A 357 14.91 -6.27 6.02
CA LEU A 357 13.71 -5.55 5.59
C LEU A 357 13.14 -4.70 6.72
N GLU A 358 13.01 -5.24 7.94
CA GLU A 358 12.58 -4.48 9.12
C GLU A 358 13.48 -3.26 9.37
N ALA A 359 14.80 -3.40 9.27
CA ALA A 359 15.71 -2.25 9.35
C ALA A 359 15.49 -1.23 8.23
N MET A 360 15.16 -1.67 7.02
CA MET A 360 14.84 -0.80 5.89
C MET A 360 13.49 -0.09 6.08
N THR A 361 12.53 -0.71 6.76
CA THR A 361 11.22 -0.09 7.03
C THR A 361 11.31 1.09 7.97
N CYS A 362 12.38 1.23 8.75
CA CYS A 362 12.63 2.45 9.54
C CYS A 362 12.73 3.70 8.64
N VAL A 363 13.14 3.56 7.39
CA VAL A 363 13.46 4.67 6.48
C VAL A 363 12.71 4.65 5.15
N CYS A 364 11.98 3.58 4.82
CA CYS A 364 11.13 3.51 3.63
C CYS A 364 9.81 4.29 3.84
N SER A 365 8.95 4.32 2.82
CA SER A 365 7.67 5.04 2.92
C SER A 365 6.55 4.23 3.58
N VAL A 366 6.62 2.90 3.57
CA VAL A 366 5.49 2.04 3.96
C VAL A 366 5.84 1.09 5.10
N GLY A 367 6.48 -0.04 4.84
CA GLY A 367 6.71 -1.13 5.79
C GLY A 367 7.04 -2.43 5.07
N LEU A 368 6.79 -3.56 5.73
CA LEU A 368 6.92 -4.89 5.14
C LEU A 368 5.76 -5.12 4.17
N ASP A 369 6.09 -5.42 2.92
CA ASP A 369 5.09 -5.56 1.89
C ASP A 369 5.32 -6.78 0.99
N MET A 370 4.26 -7.57 0.79
CA MET A 370 4.25 -8.78 -0.03
C MET A 370 5.36 -9.78 0.35
N ILE A 371 5.46 -10.08 1.63
CA ILE A 371 6.47 -11.00 2.19
C ILE A 371 5.88 -12.40 2.34
N ALA A 372 6.30 -13.35 1.51
CA ALA A 372 5.93 -14.75 1.69
C ALA A 372 6.82 -15.41 2.76
N VAL A 373 6.18 -16.07 3.71
CA VAL A 373 6.83 -16.81 4.80
C VAL A 373 6.39 -18.28 4.79
N PRO A 374 7.14 -19.22 5.39
CA PRO A 374 6.73 -20.62 5.45
C PRO A 374 5.31 -20.81 5.98
N GLY A 375 4.55 -21.72 5.40
CA GLY A 375 3.16 -21.93 5.75
C GLY A 375 2.93 -22.43 7.19
N ASP A 376 3.94 -22.99 7.83
CA ASP A 376 3.95 -23.44 9.23
C ASP A 376 4.46 -22.39 10.22
N THR A 377 4.76 -21.15 9.77
CA THR A 377 5.18 -20.04 10.65
C THR A 377 4.17 -19.86 11.79
N PRO A 378 4.56 -19.94 13.08
CA PRO A 378 3.63 -19.78 14.19
C PRO A 378 2.91 -18.44 14.18
N VAL A 379 1.66 -18.42 14.67
CA VAL A 379 0.88 -17.17 14.80
C VAL A 379 1.60 -16.16 15.69
N GLU A 380 2.30 -16.62 16.72
CA GLU A 380 3.12 -15.80 17.60
C GLU A 380 4.30 -15.14 16.87
N ALA A 381 4.85 -15.78 15.85
CA ALA A 381 5.90 -15.17 15.01
C ALA A 381 5.31 -14.10 14.09
N ILE A 382 4.16 -14.37 13.46
CA ILE A 382 3.44 -13.36 12.66
C ILE A 382 3.05 -12.16 13.54
N PHE A 383 2.57 -12.41 14.76
CA PHE A 383 2.30 -11.36 15.74
C PHE A 383 3.55 -10.55 16.06
N GLY A 384 4.70 -11.22 16.27
CA GLY A 384 5.98 -10.55 16.52
C GLY A 384 6.35 -9.58 15.42
N ILE A 385 6.27 -10.01 14.16
CA ILE A 385 6.51 -9.17 12.97
C ILE A 385 5.57 -7.95 12.96
N ILE A 386 4.27 -8.16 13.21
CA ILE A 386 3.30 -7.06 13.29
C ILE A 386 3.65 -6.09 14.42
N ALA A 387 4.03 -6.59 15.60
CA ALA A 387 4.36 -5.77 16.76
C ALA A 387 5.65 -4.96 16.53
N ASP A 388 6.67 -5.54 15.91
CA ASP A 388 7.95 -4.90 15.62
C ASP A 388 7.76 -3.78 14.57
N GLU A 389 7.02 -4.03 13.51
CA GLU A 389 6.68 -3.00 12.51
C GLU A 389 5.82 -1.87 13.10
N CYS A 390 4.86 -2.21 13.97
CA CYS A 390 4.09 -1.20 14.69
C CYS A 390 4.98 -0.36 15.62
N ALA A 391 5.97 -0.97 16.28
CA ALA A 391 6.92 -0.25 17.12
C ALA A 391 7.80 0.70 16.30
N ILE A 392 8.29 0.25 15.14
CA ILE A 392 9.03 1.08 14.18
C ILE A 392 8.18 2.29 13.75
N GLY A 393 6.93 2.06 13.33
CA GLY A 393 6.02 3.11 12.92
C GLY A 393 5.70 4.10 14.04
N MET A 394 5.40 3.57 15.22
CA MET A 394 5.05 4.36 16.39
C MET A 394 6.21 5.28 16.84
N ILE A 395 7.42 4.76 16.93
CA ILE A 395 8.60 5.51 17.41
C ILE A 395 9.03 6.55 16.39
N ASN A 396 9.04 6.21 15.11
CA ASN A 396 9.47 7.08 14.02
C ASN A 396 8.37 8.05 13.52
N ASN A 397 7.18 7.99 14.08
CA ASN A 397 6.02 8.78 13.65
C ASN A 397 5.79 8.68 12.14
N LYS A 398 5.81 7.47 11.63
CA LYS A 398 5.57 7.15 10.21
C LYS A 398 4.56 6.02 10.08
N THR A 399 3.92 5.92 8.94
CA THR A 399 3.11 4.74 8.61
C THR A 399 4.01 3.53 8.45
N THR A 400 3.64 2.43 9.09
CA THR A 400 4.14 1.10 8.76
C THR A 400 2.98 0.17 8.45
N ALA A 401 3.19 -0.66 7.44
CA ALA A 401 2.26 -1.68 6.98
C ALA A 401 2.90 -3.05 7.11
N VAL A 402 2.10 -4.07 7.38
CA VAL A 402 2.52 -5.47 7.34
C VAL A 402 1.59 -6.23 6.41
N ARG A 403 2.13 -6.69 5.28
CA ARG A 403 1.49 -7.59 4.33
C ARG A 403 2.35 -8.85 4.21
N VAL A 404 2.19 -9.74 5.21
CA VAL A 404 2.88 -11.02 5.31
C VAL A 404 1.95 -12.14 4.89
N ILE A 405 2.44 -13.06 4.07
CA ILE A 405 1.66 -14.12 3.44
C ILE A 405 2.21 -15.48 3.86
N PRO A 406 1.58 -16.16 4.82
CA PRO A 406 1.91 -17.54 5.13
C PRO A 406 1.63 -18.43 3.90
N ALA A 407 2.69 -19.01 3.32
CA ALA A 407 2.63 -19.84 2.12
C ALA A 407 2.23 -21.27 2.48
N ILE A 408 0.94 -21.50 2.69
CA ILE A 408 0.41 -22.77 3.20
C ILE A 408 0.87 -23.96 2.33
N GLY A 409 1.49 -24.94 2.97
CA GLY A 409 2.05 -26.12 2.31
C GLY A 409 3.41 -25.92 1.62
N LYS A 410 3.96 -24.69 1.64
CA LYS A 410 5.25 -24.34 1.02
C LYS A 410 6.33 -24.05 2.08
N LYS A 411 7.60 -24.15 1.67
CA LYS A 411 8.79 -24.01 2.51
C LYS A 411 9.72 -22.93 1.94
N VAL A 412 10.73 -22.57 2.71
CA VAL A 412 11.82 -21.68 2.24
C VAL A 412 12.39 -22.19 0.92
N GLY A 413 12.49 -21.30 -0.04
CA GLY A 413 12.94 -21.58 -1.41
C GLY A 413 11.83 -21.90 -2.41
N ASP A 414 10.61 -22.20 -1.94
CA ASP A 414 9.42 -22.23 -2.79
C ASP A 414 8.96 -20.79 -3.14
N LYS A 415 7.92 -20.67 -3.96
CA LYS A 415 7.34 -19.35 -4.31
C LYS A 415 5.82 -19.38 -4.31
N LEU A 416 5.23 -18.22 -4.09
CA LEU A 416 3.83 -17.89 -4.39
C LEU A 416 3.79 -17.05 -5.66
N ASP A 417 2.91 -17.38 -6.60
CA ASP A 417 2.79 -16.67 -7.88
C ASP A 417 1.41 -15.98 -7.96
N PHE A 418 1.41 -14.67 -7.85
CA PHE A 418 0.19 -13.87 -7.88
C PHE A 418 -0.12 -13.35 -9.30
N GLY A 419 0.85 -13.42 -10.20
CA GLY A 419 0.74 -12.90 -11.56
C GLY A 419 0.63 -11.38 -11.67
N GLY A 420 0.62 -10.89 -12.90
CA GLY A 420 0.41 -9.48 -13.20
C GLY A 420 1.37 -8.53 -12.49
N LEU A 421 0.84 -7.46 -11.91
CA LEU A 421 1.62 -6.46 -11.17
C LEU A 421 2.10 -6.94 -9.80
N LEU A 422 1.45 -7.94 -9.22
CA LEU A 422 1.83 -8.48 -7.92
C LEU A 422 3.03 -9.44 -8.00
N GLY A 423 3.34 -9.94 -9.20
CA GLY A 423 4.49 -10.78 -9.47
C GLY A 423 4.51 -12.09 -8.70
N TYR A 424 5.68 -12.49 -8.21
CA TYR A 424 5.82 -13.66 -7.35
C TYR A 424 6.68 -13.38 -6.12
N ALA A 425 6.34 -13.99 -4.99
CA ALA A 425 7.11 -13.88 -3.75
C ALA A 425 7.91 -15.16 -3.48
N PRO A 426 9.24 -15.09 -3.36
CA PRO A 426 10.00 -16.20 -2.80
C PRO A 426 9.67 -16.36 -1.32
N VAL A 427 9.50 -17.62 -0.87
CA VAL A 427 9.25 -17.92 0.55
C VAL A 427 10.54 -17.70 1.34
N MET A 428 10.57 -16.66 2.14
CA MET A 428 11.74 -16.22 2.91
C MET A 428 11.81 -16.93 4.27
N PRO A 429 13.02 -17.20 4.80
CA PRO A 429 13.16 -17.74 6.15
C PRO A 429 12.66 -16.75 7.20
N VAL A 430 12.05 -17.28 8.26
CA VAL A 430 11.59 -16.51 9.43
C VAL A 430 12.20 -17.09 10.70
N ASN A 431 12.65 -16.22 11.60
CA ASN A 431 13.04 -16.63 12.94
C ASN A 431 11.80 -17.02 13.74
N THR A 432 11.69 -18.29 14.09
CA THR A 432 10.53 -18.85 14.79
C THR A 432 10.68 -18.87 16.32
N HIS A 433 11.75 -18.28 16.89
CA HIS A 433 11.95 -18.17 18.33
C HIS A 433 11.05 -17.09 18.94
N ALA A 434 9.76 -17.09 18.55
CA ALA A 434 8.78 -16.14 19.05
C ALA A 434 8.38 -16.47 20.50
N GLY A 435 8.27 -15.42 21.32
CA GLY A 435 7.88 -15.58 22.72
C GLY A 435 6.38 -15.73 22.89
N THR A 436 5.86 -16.93 23.12
CA THR A 436 4.43 -17.18 23.41
C THR A 436 3.93 -16.28 24.55
N VAL A 437 4.74 -16.14 25.62
CA VAL A 437 4.37 -15.25 26.75
C VAL A 437 4.23 -13.79 26.30
N PHE A 438 5.10 -13.31 25.44
CA PHE A 438 5.01 -11.93 24.91
C PHE A 438 3.74 -11.74 24.08
N ALA A 439 3.45 -12.67 23.18
CA ALA A 439 2.26 -12.61 22.32
C ALA A 439 0.94 -12.57 23.11
N HIS A 440 0.88 -13.33 24.21
CA HIS A 440 -0.35 -13.46 25.02
C HIS A 440 -0.39 -12.50 26.25
N ARG A 441 0.50 -11.53 26.36
CA ARG A 441 0.39 -10.50 27.43
C ARG A 441 -0.81 -9.60 27.26
N GLY A 442 -1.21 -9.34 25.99
CA GLY A 442 -2.38 -8.53 25.66
C GLY A 442 -2.25 -7.05 26.05
N GLY A 443 -3.39 -6.38 26.06
CA GLY A 443 -3.50 -4.98 26.47
C GLY A 443 -2.90 -4.02 25.45
N ARG A 444 -2.25 -2.98 25.93
CA ARG A 444 -1.68 -1.91 25.09
C ARG A 444 -0.21 -1.68 25.41
N MET A 445 0.63 -1.64 24.37
CA MET A 445 1.94 -1.01 24.47
C MET A 445 1.75 0.50 24.49
N PRO A 446 2.19 1.23 25.53
CA PRO A 446 1.96 2.66 25.65
C PRO A 446 2.59 3.47 24.51
N ALA A 447 1.98 4.62 24.22
CA ALA A 447 2.56 5.58 23.30
C ALA A 447 3.92 6.10 23.79
N PRO A 448 4.89 6.35 22.90
CA PRO A 448 6.21 6.84 23.29
C PRO A 448 6.13 8.27 23.81
N ILE A 449 7.10 8.67 24.64
CA ILE A 449 7.13 9.99 25.27
C ILE A 449 7.13 11.15 24.26
N ASN A 450 7.68 10.94 23.06
CA ASN A 450 7.69 11.94 22.00
C ASN A 450 6.29 12.20 21.39
N SER A 451 5.29 11.36 21.68
CA SER A 451 3.91 11.58 21.29
C SER A 451 3.19 12.64 22.15
N LEU A 452 3.75 13.01 23.29
CA LEU A 452 3.20 14.02 24.20
C LEU A 452 3.43 15.47 23.74
N LYS A 453 3.90 15.67 22.51
CA LYS A 453 3.98 17.00 21.89
C LYS A 453 2.56 17.46 21.54
N ASN A 454 2.16 18.54 22.17
CA ASN A 454 0.90 19.21 21.88
C ASN A 454 1.05 20.17 20.69
#